data_3510ac7532803914b5528c5d75141d4c
#
_entry.id   3510ac7532803914b5528c5d75141d4c
#
_cell.length_a   1.000
_cell.length_b   1.000
_cell.length_c   1.000
_cell.angle_alpha   90.00
_cell.angle_beta   90.00
_cell.angle_gamma   90.00
#
_symmetry.space_group_name_H-M   'P 1'
#
loop_
_entity.id
_entity.type
_entity.pdbx_description
1 polymer ?
#
loop_
_entity_poly.entity_id
_entity_poly.type
_entity_poly.pdbx_seq_one_letter_code
_entity_poly.pdbx_strand_id
1 'polypeptide(L)'
;MIIGESLPVDRLHNLENLLDMYEYNELDVLVNEAIANAVDVFREYSMRPGKIDISFTQKSDGTYYLSFHNDAPPMSETQFYSKRGYHMVSFSSKQKGKGIGFAGVGAKLFLVSKQGGEIITITGKDKNNFMASKMYRSKDDVEFITTQKYSVEDIVEIPNYVHSYGTTYSVKLTPNAYRQLKEKLPSIIKFWWNYALITKQIIVKIDGKILSPWIPRGDQFKKEFKWKKQKIPAVCFISKEEIPKLRRHIVFTVFGKRIHNKQLDLAIRIRGDFANRVFCIVDLSLLADQLTSNKEAFKKSIPNHDCKSKVEDGFWKFLEDEKLLNVEFQQDIQVVTNELTKKLDQLLDTKEFKDLNPFLNPRIRTSLTLNDDGDTVVGDEPGDGVSDESTLDSSGDGSDRGIGDGTSLIEDEDAERIASKKEKKAKGIKLVYTKKLQTHLLEAKVEPKAGAIVIDELHPMYRNCKNESNRLKNYNLMRIVISALIRHKNSAVAWDAEETMKQFTNLLHATLGIRNE
;
A
#
# COMPACT_ATOMS: atom_id res chain seq x y z
N MET A 1 -46.31 -13.78 11.94
CA MET A 1 -45.13 -13.37 11.16
C MET A 1 -44.99 -11.85 11.34
N ILE A 2 -44.02 -11.42 12.11
CA ILE A 2 -43.75 -9.97 12.29
C ILE A 2 -43.05 -9.53 11.02
N ILE A 3 -43.72 -8.75 10.19
CA ILE A 3 -43.12 -8.09 9.02
C ILE A 3 -42.38 -6.88 9.59
N GLY A 4 -41.05 -6.97 9.68
CA GLY A 4 -40.22 -5.84 10.06
C GLY A 4 -40.31 -4.72 9.00
N GLU A 5 -40.55 -3.51 9.40
CA GLU A 5 -40.46 -2.33 8.54
C GLU A 5 -38.97 -2.05 8.25
N SER A 6 -38.65 -1.76 6.99
CA SER A 6 -37.30 -1.30 6.62
C SER A 6 -37.09 0.10 7.18
N LEU A 7 -35.94 0.33 7.83
CA LEU A 7 -35.58 1.68 8.27
C LEU A 7 -35.52 2.62 7.05
N PRO A 8 -36.08 3.82 7.14
CA PRO A 8 -35.97 4.83 6.10
C PRO A 8 -34.50 5.23 5.90
N VAL A 9 -34.05 5.29 4.68
CA VAL A 9 -32.67 5.67 4.33
C VAL A 9 -32.70 7.06 3.73
N ASP A 10 -32.07 8.01 4.39
CA ASP A 10 -31.81 9.34 3.83
C ASP A 10 -30.70 9.25 2.77
N ARG A 11 -31.09 9.26 1.52
CA ARG A 11 -30.19 9.09 0.37
C ARG A 11 -29.29 10.30 0.16
N LEU A 12 -29.83 11.51 0.36
CA LEU A 12 -29.06 12.75 0.22
C LEU A 12 -27.96 12.84 1.25
N HIS A 13 -28.32 12.66 2.54
CA HIS A 13 -27.36 12.69 3.63
C HIS A 13 -26.25 11.61 3.47
N ASN A 14 -26.60 10.41 3.01
CA ASN A 14 -25.62 9.39 2.74
C ASN A 14 -24.65 9.76 1.60
N LEU A 15 -25.13 10.40 0.54
CA LEU A 15 -24.28 10.85 -0.54
C LEU A 15 -23.38 12.03 -0.11
N GLU A 16 -23.90 12.97 0.68
CA GLU A 16 -23.15 14.09 1.25
C GLU A 16 -22.02 13.58 2.15
N ASN A 17 -22.32 12.70 3.11
CA ASN A 17 -21.32 12.08 3.97
C ASN A 17 -20.23 11.30 3.17
N LEU A 18 -20.63 10.62 2.10
CA LEU A 18 -19.67 9.92 1.26
C LEU A 18 -18.76 10.88 0.49
N LEU A 19 -19.30 12.02 0.02
CA LEU A 19 -18.49 13.04 -0.64
C LEU A 19 -17.50 13.68 0.33
N ASP A 20 -17.93 13.96 1.57
CA ASP A 20 -17.08 14.54 2.63
C ASP A 20 -15.96 13.58 3.10
N MET A 21 -16.08 12.28 2.84
CA MET A 21 -15.02 11.32 3.16
C MET A 21 -13.79 11.41 2.25
N TYR A 22 -13.87 12.13 1.14
CA TYR A 22 -12.75 12.29 0.22
C TYR A 22 -11.84 13.42 0.66
N GLU A 23 -10.53 13.17 0.67
CA GLU A 23 -9.50 14.16 1.04
C GLU A 23 -9.11 15.09 -0.12
N TYR A 24 -9.50 14.74 -1.36
CA TYR A 24 -9.13 15.46 -2.56
C TYR A 24 -10.19 16.49 -2.98
N ASN A 25 -9.78 17.32 -3.94
CA ASN A 25 -10.69 18.30 -4.52
C ASN A 25 -11.93 17.61 -5.11
N GLU A 26 -13.11 18.17 -4.83
CA GLU A 26 -14.39 17.62 -5.24
C GLU A 26 -14.46 17.34 -6.76
N LEU A 27 -13.99 18.26 -7.62
CA LEU A 27 -13.97 18.05 -9.07
C LEU A 27 -13.08 16.88 -9.49
N ASP A 28 -11.95 16.67 -8.81
CA ASP A 28 -11.08 15.53 -9.05
C ASP A 28 -11.80 14.22 -8.73
N VAL A 29 -12.51 14.16 -7.60
CA VAL A 29 -13.29 12.99 -7.18
C VAL A 29 -14.35 12.65 -8.22
N LEU A 30 -15.12 13.65 -8.65
CA LEU A 30 -16.21 13.47 -9.59
C LEU A 30 -15.73 12.97 -10.96
N VAL A 31 -14.66 13.55 -11.50
CA VAL A 31 -14.02 13.08 -12.74
C VAL A 31 -13.50 11.64 -12.58
N ASN A 32 -12.87 11.35 -11.45
CA ASN A 32 -12.33 10.03 -11.18
C ASN A 32 -13.40 8.95 -11.10
N GLU A 33 -14.53 9.22 -10.47
CA GLU A 33 -15.63 8.26 -10.37
C GLU A 33 -16.30 8.01 -11.73
N ALA A 34 -16.43 9.04 -12.59
CA ALA A 34 -16.94 8.86 -13.93
C ALA A 34 -16.03 7.94 -14.78
N ILE A 35 -14.71 8.18 -14.74
CA ILE A 35 -13.73 7.35 -15.47
C ILE A 35 -13.64 5.94 -14.85
N ALA A 36 -13.68 5.81 -13.52
CA ALA A 36 -13.64 4.51 -12.85
C ALA A 36 -14.79 3.59 -13.28
N ASN A 37 -15.98 4.14 -13.45
CA ASN A 37 -17.13 3.37 -13.94
C ASN A 37 -16.89 2.83 -15.37
N ALA A 38 -16.34 3.63 -16.27
CA ALA A 38 -15.99 3.19 -17.62
C ALA A 38 -14.89 2.10 -17.59
N VAL A 39 -13.81 2.32 -16.82
CA VAL A 39 -12.70 1.36 -16.68
C VAL A 39 -13.17 0.02 -16.14
N ASP A 40 -14.08 0.02 -15.18
CA ASP A 40 -14.63 -1.21 -14.63
C ASP A 40 -15.40 -2.02 -15.67
N VAL A 41 -16.21 -1.35 -16.51
CA VAL A 41 -16.95 -2.02 -17.59
C VAL A 41 -15.98 -2.53 -18.66
N PHE A 42 -14.96 -1.76 -19.05
CA PHE A 42 -13.93 -2.26 -19.97
C PHE A 42 -13.24 -3.53 -19.47
N ARG A 43 -12.99 -3.61 -18.17
CA ARG A 43 -12.39 -4.81 -17.57
C ARG A 43 -13.34 -5.99 -17.54
N GLU A 44 -14.61 -5.75 -17.22
CA GLU A 44 -15.65 -6.78 -17.23
C GLU A 44 -15.76 -7.46 -18.60
N TYR A 45 -15.68 -6.68 -19.68
CA TYR A 45 -15.73 -7.16 -21.06
C TYR A 45 -14.35 -7.39 -21.70
N SER A 46 -13.27 -7.34 -20.92
CA SER A 46 -11.88 -7.55 -21.40
C SER A 46 -11.47 -6.63 -22.56
N MET A 47 -12.03 -5.42 -22.62
CA MET A 47 -11.71 -4.42 -23.65
C MET A 47 -10.39 -3.73 -23.33
N ARG A 48 -9.42 -3.80 -24.24
CA ARG A 48 -8.12 -3.11 -24.15
C ARG A 48 -7.63 -2.71 -25.55
N PRO A 49 -7.50 -1.42 -25.82
CA PRO A 49 -7.91 -0.27 -24.98
C PRO A 49 -9.42 -0.02 -25.03
N GLY A 50 -10.00 0.34 -23.88
CA GLY A 50 -11.31 0.96 -23.84
C GLY A 50 -11.21 2.44 -24.20
N LYS A 51 -12.22 3.00 -24.87
CA LYS A 51 -12.23 4.41 -25.30
C LYS A 51 -13.19 5.23 -24.46
N ILE A 52 -12.72 6.39 -24.02
CA ILE A 52 -13.52 7.39 -23.30
C ILE A 52 -13.43 8.70 -24.06
N ASP A 53 -14.54 9.18 -24.58
CA ASP A 53 -14.64 10.48 -25.22
C ASP A 53 -15.31 11.47 -24.24
N ILE A 54 -14.61 12.54 -23.89
CA ILE A 54 -15.08 13.57 -22.97
C ILE A 54 -15.34 14.85 -23.76
N SER A 55 -16.52 15.44 -23.59
CA SER A 55 -16.91 16.66 -24.31
C SER A 55 -17.53 17.69 -23.39
N PHE A 56 -17.24 18.94 -23.66
CA PHE A 56 -17.82 20.11 -23.02
C PHE A 56 -18.91 20.71 -23.91
N THR A 57 -20.11 20.88 -23.37
CA THR A 57 -21.23 21.48 -24.10
C THR A 57 -21.77 22.66 -23.30
N GLN A 58 -22.06 23.76 -24.04
CA GLN A 58 -22.72 24.94 -23.50
C GLN A 58 -24.01 25.19 -24.31
N LYS A 59 -25.14 25.33 -23.62
CA LYS A 59 -26.41 25.74 -24.22
C LYS A 59 -26.49 27.26 -24.41
N SER A 60 -27.37 27.68 -25.28
CA SER A 60 -27.66 29.11 -25.48
C SER A 60 -28.19 29.82 -24.23
N ASP A 61 -28.86 29.09 -23.34
CA ASP A 61 -29.36 29.59 -22.05
C ASP A 61 -28.29 29.72 -20.96
N GLY A 62 -27.03 29.42 -21.28
CA GLY A 62 -25.92 29.45 -20.31
C GLY A 62 -25.77 28.21 -19.46
N THR A 63 -26.50 27.14 -19.73
CA THR A 63 -26.34 25.85 -19.06
C THR A 63 -25.12 25.11 -19.60
N TYR A 64 -24.36 24.49 -18.72
CA TYR A 64 -23.11 23.81 -19.05
C TYR A 64 -23.19 22.33 -18.73
N TYR A 65 -22.66 21.49 -19.63
CA TYR A 65 -22.55 20.04 -19.44
C TYR A 65 -21.14 19.54 -19.68
N LEU A 66 -20.75 18.52 -18.91
CA LEU A 66 -19.58 17.68 -19.15
C LEU A 66 -20.06 16.26 -19.37
N SER A 67 -19.76 15.71 -20.54
CA SER A 67 -20.16 14.37 -20.94
C SER A 67 -18.98 13.42 -21.04
N PHE A 68 -19.13 12.23 -20.51
CA PHE A 68 -18.18 11.10 -20.59
C PHE A 68 -18.87 9.99 -21.38
N HIS A 69 -18.44 9.73 -22.59
CA HIS A 69 -18.91 8.62 -23.39
C HIS A 69 -17.88 7.48 -23.38
N ASN A 70 -18.32 6.25 -23.14
CA ASN A 70 -17.49 5.06 -23.26
C ASN A 70 -18.08 4.09 -24.28
N ASP A 71 -17.20 3.40 -25.03
CA ASP A 71 -17.54 2.44 -26.08
C ASP A 71 -17.76 1.00 -25.58
N ALA A 72 -18.00 0.83 -24.27
CA ALA A 72 -18.30 -0.48 -23.70
C ALA A 72 -19.72 -0.94 -24.07
N PRO A 73 -20.03 -2.26 -23.96
CA PRO A 73 -21.38 -2.75 -24.15
C PRO A 73 -22.39 -1.97 -23.29
N PRO A 74 -23.53 -1.56 -23.87
CA PRO A 74 -24.55 -0.81 -23.16
C PRO A 74 -25.16 -1.63 -22.04
N MET A 75 -25.70 -0.95 -21.02
CA MET A 75 -26.47 -1.60 -19.97
C MET A 75 -27.70 -2.30 -20.55
N SER A 76 -28.06 -3.45 -20.00
CA SER A 76 -29.33 -4.11 -20.33
C SER A 76 -30.50 -3.34 -19.71
N GLU A 77 -31.72 -3.54 -20.24
CA GLU A 77 -32.94 -2.96 -19.68
C GLU A 77 -33.10 -3.29 -18.20
N THR A 78 -32.82 -4.54 -17.82
CA THR A 78 -32.89 -4.98 -16.43
C THR A 78 -31.90 -4.24 -15.55
N GLN A 79 -30.66 -4.02 -16.01
CA GLN A 79 -29.67 -3.25 -15.26
C GLN A 79 -30.05 -1.77 -15.14
N PHE A 80 -30.67 -1.21 -16.16
CA PHE A 80 -31.00 0.20 -16.23
C PHE A 80 -32.28 0.56 -15.48
N TYR A 81 -33.37 -0.18 -15.71
CA TYR A 81 -34.72 0.16 -15.19
C TYR A 81 -35.11 -0.54 -13.89
N SER A 82 -34.41 -1.60 -13.48
CA SER A 82 -34.82 -2.32 -12.26
C SER A 82 -34.69 -1.46 -11.00
N LYS A 83 -35.54 -1.73 -10.01
CA LYS A 83 -35.50 -1.08 -8.69
C LYS A 83 -34.16 -1.25 -8.00
N ARG A 84 -33.42 -2.35 -8.29
CA ARG A 84 -32.08 -2.66 -7.78
C ARG A 84 -31.02 -2.49 -8.87
N GLY A 85 -31.23 -1.59 -9.82
CA GLY A 85 -30.35 -1.33 -10.95
C GLY A 85 -29.54 -0.04 -10.80
N TYR A 86 -29.31 0.59 -11.95
CA TYR A 86 -28.47 1.78 -12.08
C TYR A 86 -28.90 2.95 -11.17
N HIS A 87 -30.22 3.17 -10.99
CA HIS A 87 -30.75 4.31 -10.22
C HIS A 87 -30.68 4.13 -8.69
N MET A 88 -30.42 2.92 -8.21
CA MET A 88 -30.35 2.68 -6.77
C MET A 88 -29.05 3.27 -6.17
N VAL A 89 -29.17 4.11 -5.15
CA VAL A 89 -28.05 4.61 -4.36
C VAL A 89 -27.51 3.47 -3.50
N SER A 90 -26.18 3.37 -3.38
CA SER A 90 -25.48 2.32 -2.61
C SER A 90 -25.67 0.89 -3.12
N PHE A 91 -26.17 0.71 -4.34
CA PHE A 91 -26.20 -0.59 -5.00
C PHE A 91 -25.12 -0.70 -6.06
N SER A 92 -24.34 -1.76 -6.00
CA SER A 92 -23.41 -2.13 -7.05
C SER A 92 -23.52 -3.63 -7.32
N SER A 93 -23.64 -3.98 -8.60
CA SER A 93 -23.51 -5.39 -9.02
C SER A 93 -22.05 -5.89 -8.91
N LYS A 94 -21.11 -5.00 -8.67
CA LYS A 94 -19.69 -5.31 -8.60
C LYS A 94 -19.30 -5.78 -7.21
N GLN A 95 -18.63 -6.92 -7.15
CA GLN A 95 -18.08 -7.43 -5.90
C GLN A 95 -16.83 -6.61 -5.52
N LYS A 96 -16.62 -6.43 -4.21
CA LYS A 96 -15.39 -5.84 -3.69
C LYS A 96 -14.17 -6.62 -4.19
N GLY A 97 -13.14 -5.90 -4.66
CA GLY A 97 -11.94 -6.51 -5.25
C GLY A 97 -12.03 -6.78 -6.76
N LYS A 98 -13.23 -6.80 -7.35
CA LYS A 98 -13.40 -7.02 -8.79
C LYS A 98 -13.51 -5.73 -9.62
N GLY A 99 -13.71 -4.58 -8.99
CA GLY A 99 -13.77 -3.28 -9.64
C GLY A 99 -13.45 -2.14 -8.70
N ILE A 100 -13.22 -0.94 -9.25
CA ILE A 100 -13.02 0.29 -8.48
C ILE A 100 -14.37 0.82 -8.00
N GLY A 101 -15.41 0.76 -8.83
CA GLY A 101 -16.75 1.30 -8.56
C GLY A 101 -17.66 0.41 -7.71
N PHE A 102 -17.12 -0.35 -6.75
CA PHE A 102 -17.88 -1.34 -5.98
C PHE A 102 -18.92 -0.75 -5.01
N ALA A 103 -18.84 0.54 -4.66
CA ALA A 103 -19.77 1.16 -3.70
C ALA A 103 -21.11 1.59 -4.31
N GLY A 104 -21.24 1.63 -5.66
CA GLY A 104 -22.48 1.97 -6.35
C GLY A 104 -22.95 3.42 -6.20
N VAL A 105 -22.09 4.31 -5.73
CA VAL A 105 -22.43 5.72 -5.42
C VAL A 105 -21.64 6.72 -6.24
N GLY A 106 -20.47 6.38 -6.75
CA GLY A 106 -19.52 7.33 -7.32
C GLY A 106 -20.11 8.26 -8.39
N ALA A 107 -20.84 7.69 -9.36
CA ALA A 107 -21.49 8.50 -10.39
C ALA A 107 -22.58 9.44 -9.85
N LYS A 108 -23.13 9.17 -8.68
CA LYS A 108 -24.24 9.92 -8.08
C LYS A 108 -23.77 11.05 -7.16
N LEU A 109 -22.49 11.14 -6.86
CA LEU A 109 -21.93 12.21 -6.01
C LEU A 109 -22.14 13.61 -6.63
N PHE A 110 -22.26 13.71 -7.96
CA PHE A 110 -22.61 14.98 -8.59
C PHE A 110 -23.97 15.55 -8.15
N LEU A 111 -24.92 14.71 -7.72
CA LEU A 111 -26.25 15.16 -7.26
C LEU A 111 -26.19 15.98 -5.98
N VAL A 112 -25.19 15.74 -5.13
CA VAL A 112 -24.99 16.45 -3.84
C VAL A 112 -23.83 17.45 -3.90
N SER A 113 -23.08 17.44 -5.01
CA SER A 113 -21.96 18.34 -5.22
C SER A 113 -22.43 19.78 -5.40
N LYS A 114 -21.70 20.73 -4.82
CA LYS A 114 -21.87 22.17 -5.08
C LYS A 114 -21.48 22.58 -6.51
N GLN A 115 -20.85 21.69 -7.24
CA GLN A 115 -20.31 21.90 -8.59
C GLN A 115 -21.25 21.44 -9.70
N GLY A 116 -22.33 20.71 -9.34
CA GLY A 116 -23.29 20.16 -10.27
C GLY A 116 -24.66 19.96 -9.62
N GLY A 117 -25.53 19.17 -10.21
CA GLY A 117 -26.85 18.91 -9.62
C GLY A 117 -27.76 17.99 -10.44
N GLU A 118 -27.46 17.76 -11.69
CA GLU A 118 -28.24 16.88 -12.57
C GLU A 118 -27.30 15.93 -13.32
N ILE A 119 -27.76 14.71 -13.49
CA ILE A 119 -27.03 13.66 -14.22
C ILE A 119 -27.95 13.10 -15.30
N ILE A 120 -27.49 13.16 -16.53
CA ILE A 120 -28.16 12.52 -17.67
C ILE A 120 -27.32 11.30 -18.05
N THR A 121 -27.96 10.13 -18.09
CA THR A 121 -27.30 8.89 -18.53
C THR A 121 -28.04 8.31 -19.70
N ILE A 122 -27.29 7.99 -20.75
CA ILE A 122 -27.81 7.42 -21.97
C ILE A 122 -27.00 6.19 -22.31
N THR A 123 -27.66 5.07 -22.56
CA THR A 123 -27.01 3.79 -22.86
C THR A 123 -27.78 3.06 -23.95
N GLY A 124 -27.08 2.51 -24.93
CA GLY A 124 -27.74 1.84 -26.03
C GLY A 124 -26.82 1.50 -27.19
N LYS A 125 -27.40 0.95 -28.26
CA LYS A 125 -26.65 0.43 -29.41
C LYS A 125 -26.41 1.50 -30.49
N ASP A 126 -27.36 2.39 -30.69
CA ASP A 126 -27.31 3.40 -31.74
C ASP A 126 -28.30 4.55 -31.45
N LYS A 127 -28.39 5.51 -32.36
CA LYS A 127 -29.24 6.70 -32.25
C LYS A 127 -30.76 6.43 -32.12
N ASN A 128 -31.22 5.24 -32.49
CA ASN A 128 -32.64 4.87 -32.47
C ASN A 128 -32.95 3.82 -31.38
N ASN A 129 -31.95 3.21 -30.81
CA ASN A 129 -32.07 2.10 -29.85
C ASN A 129 -31.25 2.36 -28.62
N PHE A 130 -31.77 3.21 -27.76
CA PHE A 130 -31.12 3.58 -26.49
C PHE A 130 -32.17 3.84 -25.39
N MET A 131 -31.69 3.79 -24.17
CA MET A 131 -32.40 4.15 -22.95
C MET A 131 -31.76 5.41 -22.35
N ALA A 132 -32.57 6.31 -21.83
CA ALA A 132 -32.09 7.50 -21.17
C ALA A 132 -32.76 7.71 -19.82
N SER A 133 -32.02 8.34 -18.90
CA SER A 133 -32.54 8.82 -17.62
C SER A 133 -31.92 10.14 -17.24
N LYS A 134 -32.66 10.94 -16.49
CA LYS A 134 -32.17 12.12 -15.79
C LYS A 134 -32.39 11.92 -14.30
N MET A 135 -31.33 12.03 -13.51
CA MET A 135 -31.36 12.07 -12.05
C MET A 135 -31.12 13.50 -11.60
N TYR A 136 -31.83 13.93 -10.59
CA TYR A 136 -31.70 15.27 -10.03
C TYR A 136 -32.02 15.27 -8.55
N ARG A 137 -31.52 16.28 -7.85
CA ARG A 137 -31.85 16.54 -6.46
C ARG A 137 -33.21 17.22 -6.39
N SER A 138 -34.16 16.63 -5.66
CA SER A 138 -35.36 17.30 -5.19
C SER A 138 -35.11 17.92 -3.82
N LYS A 139 -36.13 18.50 -3.19
CA LYS A 139 -35.99 19.17 -1.88
C LYS A 139 -35.46 18.21 -0.80
N ASP A 140 -35.97 16.98 -0.80
CA ASP A 140 -35.76 16.04 0.32
C ASP A 140 -35.19 14.69 -0.11
N ASP A 141 -35.00 14.45 -1.44
CA ASP A 141 -34.47 13.16 -1.94
C ASP A 141 -33.81 13.33 -3.32
N VAL A 142 -33.34 12.24 -3.86
CA VAL A 142 -32.89 12.09 -5.23
C VAL A 142 -34.00 11.45 -6.06
N GLU A 143 -34.41 12.15 -7.09
CA GLU A 143 -35.43 11.69 -8.03
C GLU A 143 -34.84 11.37 -9.40
N PHE A 144 -35.56 10.59 -10.19
CA PHE A 144 -35.17 10.30 -11.56
C PHE A 144 -36.37 10.10 -12.49
N ILE A 145 -36.18 10.47 -13.74
CA ILE A 145 -37.11 10.20 -14.85
C ILE A 145 -36.41 9.36 -15.90
N THR A 146 -37.17 8.54 -16.65
CA THR A 146 -36.61 7.62 -17.64
C THR A 146 -37.47 7.58 -18.92
N THR A 147 -36.87 7.13 -20.01
CA THR A 147 -37.55 6.91 -21.31
C THR A 147 -38.64 5.83 -21.29
N GLN A 148 -38.85 5.12 -20.18
CA GLN A 148 -40.04 4.29 -20.01
C GLN A 148 -41.33 5.08 -19.87
N LYS A 149 -41.28 6.31 -19.35
CA LYS A 149 -42.45 7.11 -18.99
C LYS A 149 -42.45 8.52 -19.60
N TYR A 150 -41.30 9.01 -20.02
CA TYR A 150 -41.07 10.38 -20.49
C TYR A 150 -40.48 10.37 -21.90
N SER A 151 -40.63 11.45 -22.65
CA SER A 151 -40.01 11.59 -23.94
C SER A 151 -38.49 11.74 -23.84
N VAL A 152 -37.78 11.48 -24.92
CA VAL A 152 -36.32 11.67 -24.95
C VAL A 152 -35.96 13.15 -24.76
N GLU A 153 -36.73 14.05 -25.30
CA GLU A 153 -36.57 15.49 -25.23
C GLU A 153 -36.70 16.01 -23.80
N ASP A 154 -37.57 15.41 -22.98
CA ASP A 154 -37.73 15.74 -21.57
C ASP A 154 -36.52 15.33 -20.70
N ILE A 155 -35.75 14.36 -21.18
CA ILE A 155 -34.63 13.78 -20.48
C ILE A 155 -33.30 14.34 -20.98
N VAL A 156 -33.11 14.33 -22.30
CA VAL A 156 -31.83 14.68 -22.94
C VAL A 156 -31.84 16.14 -23.36
N GLU A 157 -31.50 17.01 -22.46
CA GLU A 157 -31.46 18.45 -22.69
C GLU A 157 -30.19 18.95 -23.39
N ILE A 158 -29.30 18.04 -23.81
CA ILE A 158 -28.01 18.38 -24.41
C ILE A 158 -28.26 18.74 -25.90
N PRO A 159 -27.87 19.94 -26.36
CA PRO A 159 -28.10 20.35 -27.73
C PRO A 159 -27.43 19.44 -28.75
N ASN A 160 -28.14 19.14 -29.84
CA ASN A 160 -27.63 18.31 -30.96
C ASN A 160 -27.07 16.96 -30.52
N TYR A 161 -27.56 16.42 -29.41
CA TYR A 161 -27.13 15.13 -28.92
C TYR A 161 -27.49 14.01 -29.90
N VAL A 162 -26.50 13.19 -30.23
CA VAL A 162 -26.70 11.96 -31.01
C VAL A 162 -26.01 10.82 -30.27
N HIS A 163 -26.78 9.78 -29.94
CA HIS A 163 -26.21 8.62 -29.24
C HIS A 163 -25.48 7.71 -30.23
N SER A 164 -24.33 7.17 -29.74
CA SER A 164 -23.56 6.11 -30.38
C SER A 164 -23.53 4.89 -29.49
N TYR A 165 -23.00 3.75 -29.99
CA TYR A 165 -22.84 2.54 -29.19
C TYR A 165 -22.09 2.80 -27.91
N GLY A 166 -22.66 2.38 -26.78
CA GLY A 166 -22.01 2.49 -25.47
C GLY A 166 -22.87 3.16 -24.39
N THR A 167 -22.22 3.88 -23.50
CA THR A 167 -22.88 4.64 -22.44
C THR A 167 -22.30 6.05 -22.34
N THR A 168 -23.18 7.04 -22.34
CA THR A 168 -22.85 8.44 -22.09
C THR A 168 -23.35 8.83 -20.71
N TYR A 169 -22.47 9.40 -19.90
CA TYR A 169 -22.75 9.97 -18.59
C TYR A 169 -22.47 11.46 -18.65
N SER A 170 -23.50 12.28 -18.51
CA SER A 170 -23.40 13.74 -18.61
C SER A 170 -23.84 14.40 -17.31
N VAL A 171 -23.11 15.40 -16.89
CA VAL A 171 -23.40 16.16 -15.67
C VAL A 171 -23.58 17.63 -16.00
N LYS A 172 -24.60 18.24 -15.39
CA LYS A 172 -24.81 19.68 -15.43
C LYS A 172 -23.87 20.34 -14.43
N LEU A 173 -23.10 21.31 -14.89
CA LEU A 173 -22.08 21.98 -14.09
C LEU A 173 -22.47 23.43 -13.79
N THR A 174 -21.98 23.94 -12.66
CA THR A 174 -21.95 25.38 -12.43
C THR A 174 -21.00 26.07 -13.43
N PRO A 175 -21.20 27.37 -13.77
CA PRO A 175 -20.28 28.08 -14.65
C PRO A 175 -18.83 28.08 -14.18
N ASN A 176 -18.61 28.08 -12.87
CA ASN A 176 -17.28 28.04 -12.27
C ASN A 176 -16.63 26.65 -12.44
N ALA A 177 -17.35 25.58 -12.13
CA ALA A 177 -16.88 24.20 -12.33
C ALA A 177 -16.53 23.91 -13.79
N TYR A 178 -17.37 24.38 -14.71
CA TYR A 178 -17.14 24.24 -16.15
C TYR A 178 -15.81 24.90 -16.57
N ARG A 179 -15.57 26.16 -16.15
CA ARG A 179 -14.32 26.87 -16.47
C ARG A 179 -13.10 26.15 -15.87
N GLN A 180 -13.19 25.76 -14.59
CA GLN A 180 -12.09 25.05 -13.93
C GLN A 180 -11.77 23.71 -14.59
N LEU A 181 -12.81 22.92 -14.93
CA LEU A 181 -12.60 21.62 -15.57
C LEU A 181 -12.09 21.78 -17.02
N LYS A 182 -12.56 22.78 -17.77
CA LYS A 182 -12.08 23.03 -19.12
C LYS A 182 -10.56 23.29 -19.15
N GLU A 183 -10.03 23.92 -18.11
CA GLU A 183 -8.59 24.18 -17.95
C GLU A 183 -7.84 22.97 -17.37
N LYS A 184 -8.36 22.36 -16.30
CA LYS A 184 -7.61 21.41 -15.47
C LYS A 184 -7.86 19.93 -15.80
N LEU A 185 -8.91 19.59 -16.54
CA LEU A 185 -9.31 18.20 -16.80
C LEU A 185 -8.17 17.33 -17.35
N PRO A 186 -7.35 17.79 -18.34
CA PRO A 186 -6.21 16.99 -18.80
C PRO A 186 -5.21 16.67 -17.68
N SER A 187 -4.97 17.61 -16.78
CA SER A 187 -4.04 17.44 -15.67
C SER A 187 -4.59 16.50 -14.60
N ILE A 188 -5.88 16.60 -14.28
CA ILE A 188 -6.59 15.69 -13.37
C ILE A 188 -6.48 14.25 -13.89
N ILE A 189 -6.82 14.01 -15.14
CA ILE A 189 -6.78 12.67 -15.73
C ILE A 189 -5.35 12.13 -15.76
N LYS A 190 -4.37 12.92 -16.17
CA LYS A 190 -2.96 12.53 -16.15
C LYS A 190 -2.42 12.29 -14.74
N PHE A 191 -2.97 12.90 -13.72
CA PHE A 191 -2.56 12.66 -12.34
C PHE A 191 -3.11 11.33 -11.82
N TRP A 192 -4.38 11.08 -12.04
CA TRP A 192 -5.07 9.91 -11.47
C TRP A 192 -4.97 8.64 -12.32
N TRP A 193 -4.93 8.77 -13.65
CA TRP A 193 -5.04 7.66 -14.59
C TRP A 193 -3.80 7.46 -15.47
N ASN A 194 -2.68 8.06 -15.08
CA ASN A 194 -1.47 8.05 -15.90
C ASN A 194 -0.99 6.63 -16.24
N TYR A 195 -1.07 5.70 -15.28
CA TYR A 195 -0.70 4.31 -15.53
C TYR A 195 -1.58 3.66 -16.61
N ALA A 196 -2.89 3.85 -16.54
CA ALA A 196 -3.81 3.32 -17.54
C ALA A 196 -3.57 3.91 -18.95
N LEU A 197 -3.18 5.19 -19.01
CA LEU A 197 -2.81 5.86 -20.26
C LEU A 197 -1.46 5.34 -20.81
N ILE A 198 -0.41 5.21 -19.97
CA ILE A 198 0.91 4.70 -20.36
C ILE A 198 0.81 3.25 -20.86
N THR A 199 0.05 2.42 -20.17
CA THR A 199 -0.10 0.99 -20.49
C THR A 199 -1.17 0.72 -21.53
N LYS A 200 -1.78 1.78 -22.08
CA LYS A 200 -2.86 1.72 -23.09
C LYS A 200 -4.03 0.83 -22.65
N GLN A 201 -4.38 0.86 -21.37
CA GLN A 201 -5.60 0.24 -20.86
C GLN A 201 -6.81 1.04 -21.32
N ILE A 202 -6.66 2.37 -21.38
CA ILE A 202 -7.67 3.30 -21.88
C ILE A 202 -7.06 4.28 -22.89
N ILE A 203 -7.89 4.75 -23.80
CA ILE A 203 -7.65 5.92 -24.65
C ILE A 203 -8.69 6.97 -24.27
N VAL A 204 -8.24 8.13 -23.87
CA VAL A 204 -9.11 9.26 -23.52
C VAL A 204 -8.99 10.32 -24.59
N LYS A 205 -10.14 10.83 -25.06
CA LYS A 205 -10.21 12.05 -25.89
C LYS A 205 -10.95 13.13 -25.12
N ILE A 206 -10.51 14.36 -25.27
CA ILE A 206 -11.18 15.55 -24.74
C ILE A 206 -11.46 16.48 -25.90
N ASP A 207 -12.72 16.79 -26.16
CA ASP A 207 -13.18 17.56 -27.31
C ASP A 207 -12.54 17.06 -28.62
N GLY A 208 -12.56 15.74 -28.85
CA GLY A 208 -12.01 15.06 -30.02
C GLY A 208 -10.48 14.88 -30.04
N LYS A 209 -9.72 15.49 -29.13
CA LYS A 209 -8.25 15.41 -29.08
C LYS A 209 -7.80 14.30 -28.12
N ILE A 210 -6.93 13.41 -28.61
CA ILE A 210 -6.36 12.33 -27.78
C ILE A 210 -5.49 12.91 -26.68
N LEU A 211 -5.74 12.48 -25.44
CA LEU A 211 -4.95 12.82 -24.27
C LEU A 211 -3.71 11.94 -24.19
N SER A 212 -2.53 12.53 -24.38
CA SER A 212 -1.27 11.83 -24.18
C SER A 212 -0.97 11.66 -22.69
N PRO A 213 -0.40 10.52 -22.25
CA PRO A 213 0.04 10.34 -20.87
C PRO A 213 1.10 11.38 -20.48
N TRP A 214 1.24 11.61 -19.18
CA TRP A 214 2.39 12.35 -18.67
C TRP A 214 3.58 11.39 -18.55
N ILE A 215 4.63 11.62 -19.32
CA ILE A 215 5.88 10.86 -19.32
C ILE A 215 7.01 11.87 -19.14
N PRO A 216 7.86 11.74 -18.10
CA PRO A 216 9.01 12.61 -17.95
C PRO A 216 10.02 12.36 -19.08
N ARG A 217 10.79 13.38 -19.43
CA ARG A 217 11.90 13.21 -20.38
C ARG A 217 12.97 12.33 -19.76
N GLY A 218 13.34 11.23 -20.40
CA GLY A 218 14.36 10.31 -19.90
C GLY A 218 14.04 8.86 -20.27
N ASP A 219 14.61 7.94 -19.50
CA ASP A 219 14.52 6.51 -19.77
C ASP A 219 13.32 5.89 -19.08
N GLN A 220 12.64 4.97 -19.78
CA GLN A 220 11.48 4.24 -19.31
C GLN A 220 11.78 2.75 -19.32
N PHE A 221 11.47 2.07 -18.22
CA PHE A 221 11.71 0.64 -18.02
C PHE A 221 10.41 -0.05 -17.63
N LYS A 222 10.06 -1.12 -18.33
CA LYS A 222 9.01 -2.04 -17.89
C LYS A 222 9.65 -3.06 -16.95
N LYS A 223 9.15 -3.17 -15.74
CA LYS A 223 9.66 -4.09 -14.72
C LYS A 223 8.50 -4.95 -14.18
N GLU A 224 8.84 -6.10 -13.65
CA GLU A 224 7.92 -6.96 -12.91
C GLU A 224 8.53 -7.22 -11.53
N PHE A 225 7.87 -6.77 -10.48
CA PHE A 225 8.24 -7.10 -9.12
C PHE A 225 7.56 -8.43 -8.72
N LYS A 226 8.08 -9.10 -7.70
CA LYS A 226 7.54 -10.37 -7.25
C LYS A 226 7.01 -10.26 -5.83
N TRP A 227 5.82 -10.76 -5.61
CA TRP A 227 5.25 -10.94 -4.28
C TRP A 227 4.61 -12.32 -4.19
N LYS A 228 5.12 -13.18 -3.31
CA LYS A 228 4.78 -14.60 -3.30
C LYS A 228 4.98 -15.20 -4.70
N LYS A 229 3.99 -15.89 -5.24
CA LYS A 229 4.02 -16.46 -6.61
C LYS A 229 3.48 -15.49 -7.69
N GLN A 230 3.12 -14.25 -7.31
CA GLN A 230 2.48 -13.28 -8.22
C GLN A 230 3.48 -12.27 -8.76
N LYS A 231 3.25 -11.85 -10.01
CA LYS A 231 3.98 -10.78 -10.67
C LYS A 231 3.22 -9.47 -10.50
N ILE A 232 3.94 -8.42 -10.13
CA ILE A 232 3.43 -7.07 -9.96
C ILE A 232 3.99 -6.22 -11.09
N PRO A 233 3.17 -5.82 -12.08
CA PRO A 233 3.66 -5.02 -13.19
C PRO A 233 3.97 -3.59 -12.73
N ALA A 234 5.08 -3.06 -13.24
CA ALA A 234 5.58 -1.73 -12.92
C ALA A 234 6.17 -1.04 -14.14
N VAL A 235 6.12 0.29 -14.15
CA VAL A 235 6.81 1.14 -15.10
C VAL A 235 7.68 2.10 -14.32
N CYS A 236 9.00 1.96 -14.46
CA CYS A 236 10.00 2.79 -13.78
C CYS A 236 10.57 3.84 -14.75
N PHE A 237 10.98 4.97 -14.21
CA PHE A 237 11.51 6.09 -14.98
C PHE A 237 12.74 6.69 -14.31
N ILE A 238 13.73 7.04 -15.14
CA ILE A 238 14.87 7.89 -14.78
C ILE A 238 14.74 9.15 -15.62
N SER A 239 14.38 10.24 -14.97
CA SER A 239 14.13 11.52 -15.64
C SER A 239 15.42 12.33 -15.81
N LYS A 240 15.51 13.08 -16.91
CA LYS A 240 16.54 14.11 -17.11
C LYS A 240 16.26 15.38 -16.29
N GLU A 241 15.01 15.57 -15.89
CA GLU A 241 14.52 16.73 -15.17
C GLU A 241 13.94 16.30 -13.81
N GLU A 242 13.84 17.25 -12.90
CA GLU A 242 13.23 17.01 -11.60
C GLU A 242 11.73 16.67 -11.73
N ILE A 243 11.30 15.63 -11.05
CA ILE A 243 9.91 15.16 -11.04
C ILE A 243 9.14 15.91 -9.94
N PRO A 244 7.92 16.38 -10.19
CA PRO A 244 7.08 17.01 -9.17
C PRO A 244 6.93 16.12 -7.93
N LYS A 245 7.04 16.71 -6.74
CA LYS A 245 7.04 15.97 -5.44
C LYS A 245 5.93 14.93 -5.32
N LEU A 246 4.70 15.25 -5.73
CA LEU A 246 3.58 14.33 -5.68
C LEU A 246 3.68 13.14 -6.64
N ARG A 247 4.63 13.14 -7.58
CA ARG A 247 4.84 12.06 -8.57
C ARG A 247 6.13 11.29 -8.36
N ARG A 248 6.94 11.63 -7.35
CA ARG A 248 8.25 11.01 -7.09
C ARG A 248 8.11 9.64 -6.44
N HIS A 249 9.14 8.84 -6.62
CA HIS A 249 9.42 7.56 -6.01
C HIS A 249 8.39 6.49 -6.40
N ILE A 250 7.54 5.97 -5.51
CA ILE A 250 6.64 4.88 -5.83
C ILE A 250 5.20 5.37 -5.83
N VAL A 251 4.54 5.27 -6.97
CA VAL A 251 3.11 5.54 -7.14
C VAL A 251 2.36 4.22 -7.23
N PHE A 252 1.46 3.97 -6.31
CA PHE A 252 0.63 2.78 -6.29
C PHE A 252 -0.68 3.02 -7.04
N THR A 253 -1.03 2.10 -7.92
CA THR A 253 -2.27 2.11 -8.69
C THR A 253 -3.06 0.82 -8.47
N VAL A 254 -4.36 0.88 -8.68
CA VAL A 254 -5.25 -0.29 -8.73
C VAL A 254 -6.12 -0.14 -9.97
N PHE A 255 -6.06 -1.11 -10.86
CA PHE A 255 -6.75 -1.08 -12.15
C PHE A 255 -6.46 0.19 -12.96
N GLY A 256 -5.22 0.66 -12.86
CA GLY A 256 -4.77 1.87 -13.53
C GLY A 256 -5.07 3.18 -12.82
N LYS A 257 -5.97 3.22 -11.83
CA LYS A 257 -6.25 4.38 -10.99
C LYS A 257 -5.19 4.55 -9.93
N ARG A 258 -4.64 5.74 -9.79
CA ARG A 258 -3.74 6.10 -8.68
C ARG A 258 -4.49 5.99 -7.34
N ILE A 259 -3.82 5.43 -6.35
CA ILE A 259 -4.32 5.34 -4.97
C ILE A 259 -3.53 6.30 -4.08
N HIS A 260 -2.22 6.11 -3.97
CA HIS A 260 -1.34 7.02 -3.24
C HIS A 260 0.10 6.86 -3.72
N ASN A 261 0.99 7.73 -3.25
CA ASN A 261 2.41 7.56 -3.47
C ASN A 261 3.15 7.34 -2.15
N LYS A 262 4.24 6.59 -2.21
CA LYS A 262 5.20 6.46 -1.13
C LYS A 262 6.46 7.21 -1.50
N GLN A 263 6.77 8.24 -0.73
CA GLN A 263 8.05 8.91 -0.80
C GLN A 263 9.08 8.11 0.01
N LEU A 264 10.25 7.92 -0.56
CA LEU A 264 11.39 7.27 0.08
C LEU A 264 12.43 8.34 0.39
N ASP A 265 13.18 8.16 1.45
CA ASP A 265 14.34 8.99 1.72
C ASP A 265 15.50 8.52 0.84
N LEU A 266 15.57 9.07 -0.36
CA LEU A 266 16.57 8.70 -1.36
C LEU A 266 17.80 9.60 -1.33
N ALA A 267 17.72 10.78 -0.71
CA ALA A 267 18.73 11.82 -0.82
C ALA A 267 20.15 11.37 -0.42
N ILE A 268 20.22 10.47 0.56
CA ILE A 268 21.50 9.96 1.08
C ILE A 268 21.99 8.74 0.28
N ARG A 269 21.08 7.96 -0.28
CA ARG A 269 21.39 6.65 -0.90
C ARG A 269 21.57 6.70 -2.40
N ILE A 270 21.09 7.73 -3.06
CA ILE A 270 21.14 7.86 -4.51
C ILE A 270 22.24 8.86 -4.89
N ARG A 271 22.94 8.54 -5.96
CA ARG A 271 24.03 9.33 -6.51
C ARG A 271 23.52 10.69 -7.02
N GLY A 272 24.06 11.77 -6.50
CA GLY A 272 23.80 13.14 -6.97
C GLY A 272 22.33 13.55 -6.84
N ASP A 273 21.80 14.21 -7.86
CA ASP A 273 20.43 14.75 -7.90
C ASP A 273 19.37 13.76 -8.40
N PHE A 274 19.75 12.50 -8.66
CA PHE A 274 18.80 11.48 -9.12
C PHE A 274 17.69 11.16 -8.11
N ALA A 275 17.88 11.49 -6.82
CA ALA A 275 16.85 11.31 -5.80
C ALA A 275 15.50 11.93 -6.19
N ASN A 276 15.52 13.08 -6.86
CA ASN A 276 14.33 13.79 -7.33
C ASN A 276 13.92 13.44 -8.77
N ARG A 277 14.66 12.56 -9.45
CA ARG A 277 14.49 12.24 -10.87
C ARG A 277 14.04 10.82 -11.14
N VAL A 278 13.82 10.03 -10.10
CA VAL A 278 13.37 8.64 -10.24
C VAL A 278 11.95 8.47 -9.74
N PHE A 279 11.16 7.69 -10.48
CA PHE A 279 9.88 7.23 -9.99
C PHE A 279 9.46 5.92 -10.64
N CYS A 280 8.52 5.24 -10.00
CA CYS A 280 7.95 4.00 -10.47
C CYS A 280 6.44 4.04 -10.26
N ILE A 281 5.67 3.63 -11.26
CA ILE A 281 4.24 3.40 -11.14
C ILE A 281 4.00 1.90 -11.10
N VAL A 282 3.31 1.43 -10.07
CA VAL A 282 3.11 0.01 -9.78
C VAL A 282 1.63 -0.31 -9.72
N ASP A 283 1.22 -1.36 -10.41
CA ASP A 283 -0.18 -1.82 -10.38
C ASP A 283 -0.38 -2.91 -9.33
N LEU A 284 -1.05 -2.52 -8.24
CA LEU A 284 -1.44 -3.39 -7.14
C LEU A 284 -2.89 -3.87 -7.27
N SER A 285 -3.37 -4.15 -8.48
CA SER A 285 -4.74 -4.64 -8.72
C SER A 285 -5.04 -5.95 -7.96
N LEU A 286 -4.02 -6.71 -7.64
CA LEU A 286 -4.12 -7.91 -6.80
C LEU A 286 -4.58 -7.63 -5.35
N LEU A 287 -4.46 -6.37 -4.88
CA LEU A 287 -4.92 -5.90 -3.56
C LEU A 287 -6.20 -5.05 -3.64
N ALA A 288 -6.96 -5.15 -4.72
CA ALA A 288 -8.17 -4.35 -4.92
C ALA A 288 -9.24 -4.57 -3.82
N ASP A 289 -9.30 -5.76 -3.23
CA ASP A 289 -10.17 -6.10 -2.09
C ASP A 289 -9.76 -5.38 -0.80
N GLN A 290 -8.52 -4.92 -0.73
CA GLN A 290 -7.96 -4.20 0.42
C GLN A 290 -8.16 -2.67 0.34
N LEU A 291 -8.84 -2.15 -0.69
CA LEU A 291 -9.13 -0.72 -0.78
C LEU A 291 -10.10 -0.25 0.32
N THR A 292 -9.91 0.97 0.78
CA THR A 292 -10.87 1.69 1.63
C THR A 292 -12.14 2.04 0.85
N SER A 293 -13.22 2.43 1.54
CA SER A 293 -14.49 2.74 0.88
C SER A 293 -14.41 3.95 -0.05
N ASN A 294 -13.61 4.97 0.32
CA ASN A 294 -13.30 6.13 -0.54
C ASN A 294 -12.25 5.82 -1.64
N LYS A 295 -11.67 4.63 -1.67
CA LYS A 295 -10.71 4.17 -2.69
C LYS A 295 -9.44 5.04 -2.81
N GLU A 296 -9.07 5.74 -1.75
CA GLU A 296 -7.89 6.61 -1.68
C GLU A 296 -6.72 5.98 -0.95
N ALA A 297 -6.99 4.89 -0.22
CA ALA A 297 -5.98 4.17 0.52
C ALA A 297 -6.24 2.66 0.53
N PHE A 298 -5.24 1.91 0.98
CA PHE A 298 -5.41 0.51 1.32
C PHE A 298 -5.65 0.36 2.82
N LYS A 299 -6.48 -0.59 3.21
CA LYS A 299 -6.68 -0.97 4.60
C LYS A 299 -5.34 -1.38 5.23
N LYS A 300 -5.19 -1.10 6.52
CA LYS A 300 -4.03 -1.59 7.29
C LYS A 300 -4.19 -3.10 7.47
N SER A 301 -3.38 -3.88 6.76
CA SER A 301 -3.38 -5.34 6.81
C SER A 301 -1.97 -5.88 6.55
N ILE A 302 -1.67 -7.07 7.07
CA ILE A 302 -0.37 -7.72 6.87
C ILE A 302 -0.08 -7.95 5.38
N PRO A 303 -1.01 -8.52 4.57
CA PRO A 303 -0.74 -8.72 3.13
C PRO A 303 -0.42 -7.41 2.39
N ASN A 304 -1.11 -6.32 2.72
CA ASN A 304 -0.86 -5.02 2.11
C ASN A 304 0.52 -4.49 2.47
N HIS A 305 0.90 -4.58 3.75
CA HIS A 305 2.23 -4.14 4.21
C HIS A 305 3.34 -4.96 3.55
N ASP A 306 3.22 -6.29 3.55
CA ASP A 306 4.19 -7.20 2.95
C ASP A 306 4.34 -6.96 1.44
N CYS A 307 3.24 -6.87 0.71
CA CYS A 307 3.26 -6.58 -0.72
C CYS A 307 3.97 -5.25 -1.04
N LYS A 308 3.65 -4.17 -0.31
CA LYS A 308 4.29 -2.87 -0.48
C LYS A 308 5.78 -2.90 -0.16
N SER A 309 6.19 -3.64 0.89
CA SER A 309 7.60 -3.85 1.22
C SER A 309 8.34 -4.54 0.06
N LYS A 310 7.74 -5.56 -0.55
CA LYS A 310 8.35 -6.25 -1.71
C LYS A 310 8.44 -5.37 -2.95
N VAL A 311 7.50 -4.47 -3.15
CA VAL A 311 7.59 -3.45 -4.21
C VAL A 311 8.76 -2.50 -3.94
N GLU A 312 8.97 -2.09 -2.69
CA GLU A 312 10.13 -1.26 -2.32
C GLU A 312 11.44 -1.98 -2.55
N ASP A 313 11.55 -3.26 -2.13
CA ASP A 313 12.73 -4.08 -2.40
C ASP A 313 13.01 -4.14 -3.92
N GLY A 314 11.95 -4.35 -4.72
CA GLY A 314 12.05 -4.36 -6.17
C GLY A 314 12.48 -3.00 -6.77
N PHE A 315 12.02 -1.90 -6.20
CA PHE A 315 12.43 -0.56 -6.62
C PHE A 315 13.89 -0.27 -6.24
N TRP A 316 14.34 -0.66 -5.04
CA TRP A 316 15.74 -0.55 -4.64
C TRP A 316 16.65 -1.36 -5.57
N LYS A 317 16.25 -2.58 -5.91
CA LYS A 317 16.98 -3.42 -6.87
C LYS A 317 17.04 -2.77 -8.26
N PHE A 318 15.96 -2.15 -8.73
CA PHE A 318 15.96 -1.39 -9.98
C PHE A 318 16.99 -0.25 -9.94
N LEU A 319 17.06 0.52 -8.83
CA LEU A 319 18.04 1.60 -8.68
C LEU A 319 19.49 1.10 -8.65
N GLU A 320 19.70 -0.07 -8.07
CA GLU A 320 21.00 -0.77 -8.07
C GLU A 320 21.40 -1.23 -9.47
N ASP A 321 20.51 -1.93 -10.19
CA ASP A 321 20.72 -2.40 -11.56
C ASP A 321 21.10 -1.23 -12.50
N GLU A 322 20.47 -0.07 -12.32
CA GLU A 322 20.75 1.15 -13.10
C GLU A 322 21.94 1.97 -12.56
N LYS A 323 22.66 1.46 -11.56
CA LYS A 323 23.85 2.09 -10.94
C LYS A 323 23.61 3.48 -10.40
N LEU A 324 22.41 3.73 -9.88
CA LEU A 324 22.03 5.03 -9.31
C LEU A 324 22.36 5.14 -7.82
N LEU A 325 22.67 4.02 -7.16
CA LEU A 325 23.04 4.01 -5.75
C LEU A 325 24.48 4.51 -5.54
N ASN A 326 24.69 5.22 -4.44
CA ASN A 326 26.03 5.60 -4.02
C ASN A 326 26.86 4.36 -3.68
N VAL A 327 28.04 4.24 -4.27
CA VAL A 327 28.95 3.10 -4.04
C VAL A 327 29.35 2.97 -2.57
N GLU A 328 29.46 4.10 -1.86
CA GLU A 328 29.77 4.14 -0.43
C GLU A 328 28.68 3.52 0.46
N PHE A 329 27.42 3.43 -0.04
CA PHE A 329 26.28 2.81 0.66
C PHE A 329 26.08 1.33 0.30
N GLN A 330 26.81 0.80 -0.68
CA GLN A 330 26.76 -0.60 -1.07
C GLN A 330 27.54 -1.53 -0.12
N GLN A 331 28.34 -0.99 0.79
CA GLN A 331 28.88 -1.81 1.87
C GLN A 331 27.72 -2.21 2.79
N ASP A 332 27.34 -3.43 2.62
CA ASP A 332 26.26 -4.10 3.33
C ASP A 332 26.44 -3.88 4.83
N ILE A 333 25.38 -3.48 5.54
CA ILE A 333 25.34 -3.47 7.01
C ILE A 333 25.93 -4.78 7.56
N GLN A 334 25.81 -5.87 6.82
CA GLN A 334 26.32 -7.18 7.15
C GLN A 334 27.85 -7.23 7.19
N VAL A 335 28.55 -6.54 6.29
CA VAL A 335 30.01 -6.42 6.32
C VAL A 335 30.47 -5.63 7.55
N VAL A 336 29.82 -4.48 7.79
CA VAL A 336 30.08 -3.64 8.98
C VAL A 336 29.78 -4.41 10.27
N THR A 337 28.67 -5.15 10.29
CA THR A 337 28.26 -6.00 11.40
C THR A 337 29.27 -7.10 11.68
N ASN A 338 29.78 -7.76 10.64
CA ASN A 338 30.78 -8.83 10.78
C ASN A 338 32.13 -8.30 11.30
N GLU A 339 32.57 -7.15 10.80
CA GLU A 339 33.81 -6.50 11.28
C GLU A 339 33.68 -6.08 12.75
N LEU A 340 32.55 -5.47 13.11
CA LEU A 340 32.27 -5.06 14.48
C LEU A 340 32.21 -6.27 15.43
N THR A 341 31.50 -7.33 15.02
CA THR A 341 31.40 -8.57 15.80
C THR A 341 32.76 -9.15 16.05
N LYS A 342 33.61 -9.25 15.02
CA LYS A 342 34.96 -9.78 15.14
C LYS A 342 35.83 -8.94 16.09
N LYS A 343 35.75 -7.60 16.01
CA LYS A 343 36.48 -6.71 16.95
C LYS A 343 36.00 -6.87 18.40
N LEU A 344 34.69 -6.90 18.59
CA LEU A 344 34.10 -7.08 19.92
C LEU A 344 34.48 -8.44 20.54
N ASP A 345 34.44 -9.52 19.76
CA ASP A 345 34.87 -10.83 20.21
C ASP A 345 36.33 -10.79 20.70
N GLN A 346 37.21 -10.18 19.91
CA GLN A 346 38.62 -10.03 20.28
C GLN A 346 38.81 -9.22 21.56
N LEU A 347 38.08 -8.12 21.73
CA LEU A 347 38.19 -7.27 22.93
C LEU A 347 37.61 -7.92 24.18
N LEU A 348 36.44 -8.58 24.05
CA LEU A 348 35.79 -9.25 25.18
C LEU A 348 36.51 -10.53 25.61
N ASP A 349 37.47 -11.02 24.84
CA ASP A 349 38.40 -12.11 25.26
C ASP A 349 39.64 -11.58 25.98
N THR A 350 39.90 -10.26 25.98
CA THR A 350 41.01 -9.68 26.73
C THR A 350 40.75 -9.67 28.24
N LYS A 351 41.82 -9.65 29.05
CA LYS A 351 41.70 -9.61 30.53
C LYS A 351 40.91 -8.38 31.00
N GLU A 352 41.02 -7.26 30.30
CA GLU A 352 40.41 -5.98 30.63
C GLU A 352 38.88 -6.00 30.47
N PHE A 353 38.35 -6.67 29.44
CA PHE A 353 36.92 -6.64 29.11
C PHE A 353 36.22 -7.99 29.26
N LYS A 354 36.95 -9.02 29.74
CA LYS A 354 36.41 -10.38 29.90
C LYS A 354 35.16 -10.41 30.78
N ASP A 355 35.12 -9.58 31.79
CA ASP A 355 34.00 -9.49 32.72
C ASP A 355 32.75 -8.84 32.12
N LEU A 356 32.89 -8.16 31.01
CA LEU A 356 31.77 -7.60 30.24
C LEU A 356 31.17 -8.61 29.26
N ASN A 357 31.79 -9.77 29.07
CA ASN A 357 31.34 -10.78 28.14
C ASN A 357 30.18 -11.60 28.72
N PRO A 358 28.93 -11.39 28.31
CA PRO A 358 27.78 -12.09 28.85
C PRO A 358 27.69 -13.54 28.39
N PHE A 359 28.58 -13.98 27.48
CA PHE A 359 28.49 -15.25 26.76
C PHE A 359 29.55 -16.28 27.24
N LEU A 360 30.30 -15.97 28.31
CA LEU A 360 31.36 -16.83 28.80
C LEU A 360 30.87 -18.12 29.48
N ASN A 361 29.58 -18.24 29.79
CA ASN A 361 29.04 -19.42 30.47
C ASN A 361 28.57 -20.47 29.46
N PRO A 362 29.31 -21.58 29.22
CA PRO A 362 29.02 -22.51 28.14
C PRO A 362 27.80 -23.42 28.39
N ARG A 363 27.12 -23.32 29.54
CA ARG A 363 26.06 -24.27 29.93
C ARG A 363 24.67 -23.93 29.46
N ILE A 364 24.44 -22.81 28.77
CA ILE A 364 23.12 -22.43 28.32
C ILE A 364 23.19 -22.06 26.83
N ARG A 365 23.15 -23.05 25.95
CA ARG A 365 22.95 -22.88 24.52
C ARG A 365 21.67 -23.59 24.10
N THR A 366 20.55 -22.92 24.19
CA THR A 366 19.34 -23.29 23.48
C THR A 366 19.34 -22.60 22.13
N SER A 367 18.98 -23.33 21.10
CA SER A 367 18.80 -22.79 19.75
C SER A 367 17.62 -21.80 19.76
N LEU A 368 17.86 -20.57 19.33
CA LEU A 368 16.77 -19.66 19.00
C LEU A 368 16.17 -20.12 17.67
N THR A 369 14.99 -20.65 17.71
CA THR A 369 14.12 -20.75 16.55
C THR A 369 13.33 -19.45 16.45
N LEU A 370 13.53 -18.71 15.38
CA LEU A 370 12.65 -17.61 14.99
C LEU A 370 11.45 -18.25 14.30
N ASN A 371 10.28 -18.10 14.87
CA ASN A 371 9.04 -18.42 14.17
C ASN A 371 8.86 -17.43 13.02
N ASP A 372 8.14 -17.82 11.97
CA ASP A 372 7.83 -17.00 10.78
C ASP A 372 7.25 -15.61 11.13
N ASP A 373 6.74 -15.42 12.34
CA ASP A 373 6.25 -14.15 12.87
C ASP A 373 7.33 -13.29 13.53
N GLY A 374 8.59 -13.78 13.65
CA GLY A 374 9.70 -13.02 14.20
C GLY A 374 9.65 -12.84 15.73
N ASP A 375 8.87 -13.65 16.45
CA ASP A 375 8.88 -13.69 17.92
C ASP A 375 9.89 -14.70 18.41
N THR A 376 10.75 -14.25 19.35
CA THR A 376 11.63 -15.14 20.13
C THR A 376 10.80 -15.85 21.19
N VAL A 377 10.52 -17.13 20.98
CA VAL A 377 9.95 -17.97 22.04
C VAL A 377 11.11 -18.51 22.88
N VAL A 378 11.20 -18.06 24.11
CA VAL A 378 12.03 -18.71 25.14
C VAL A 378 11.22 -19.90 25.64
N GLY A 379 11.59 -21.10 25.25
CA GLY A 379 10.99 -22.31 25.80
C GLY A 379 11.42 -22.43 27.26
N ASP A 380 10.47 -22.36 28.19
CA ASP A 380 10.67 -22.79 29.56
C ASP A 380 10.82 -24.32 29.57
N GLU A 381 11.97 -24.82 29.94
CA GLU A 381 12.11 -26.23 30.27
C GLU A 381 11.34 -26.54 31.57
N PRO A 382 10.58 -27.65 31.60
CA PRO A 382 9.95 -28.09 32.84
C PRO A 382 11.01 -28.59 33.81
N GLY A 383 11.01 -28.01 34.99
CA GLY A 383 11.80 -28.50 36.12
C GLY A 383 11.34 -29.90 36.52
N ASP A 384 12.33 -30.78 36.78
CA ASP A 384 12.15 -32.05 37.43
C ASP A 384 11.37 -31.90 38.76
N GLY A 385 10.20 -32.48 38.82
CA GLY A 385 9.35 -32.57 40.00
C GLY A 385 8.69 -33.94 40.07
N VAL A 386 9.27 -34.75 40.93
CA VAL A 386 8.83 -35.99 41.57
C VAL A 386 7.35 -36.35 41.44
N SER A 387 7.18 -37.63 41.09
CA SER A 387 5.98 -38.46 41.10
C SER A 387 5.08 -38.31 42.33
N ASP A 388 3.78 -38.32 42.14
CA ASP A 388 2.88 -39.14 42.95
C ASP A 388 1.59 -39.54 42.18
N GLU A 389 1.32 -40.82 42.27
CA GLU A 389 0.12 -41.52 41.74
C GLU A 389 -1.17 -41.03 42.41
N SER A 390 -2.22 -40.87 41.62
CA SER A 390 -3.55 -41.40 42.03
C SER A 390 -4.50 -41.37 40.87
N THR A 391 -4.94 -42.55 40.52
CA THR A 391 -6.12 -42.97 39.76
C THR A 391 -7.41 -42.24 40.14
N LEU A 392 -8.23 -41.91 39.14
CA LEU A 392 -9.65 -42.25 39.18
C LEU A 392 -10.34 -42.00 37.82
N ASP A 393 -11.04 -43.06 37.40
CA ASP A 393 -11.98 -43.16 36.30
C ASP A 393 -13.11 -42.13 36.34
N SER A 394 -13.55 -41.67 35.16
CA SER A 394 -14.98 -41.85 34.83
C SER A 394 -15.28 -41.41 33.38
N SER A 395 -15.89 -42.34 32.72
CA SER A 395 -16.66 -42.33 31.48
C SER A 395 -17.63 -41.15 31.31
N GLY A 396 -17.80 -40.71 30.07
CA GLY A 396 -18.90 -39.82 29.65
C GLY A 396 -18.94 -39.65 28.14
N ASP A 397 -19.77 -40.52 27.57
CA ASP A 397 -20.26 -40.57 26.21
C ASP A 397 -20.94 -39.25 25.75
N GLY A 398 -20.84 -38.90 24.47
CA GLY A 398 -21.58 -37.77 23.90
C GLY A 398 -21.15 -37.41 22.49
N SER A 399 -21.67 -38.18 21.54
CA SER A 399 -21.72 -37.86 20.10
C SER A 399 -22.20 -36.44 19.80
N ASP A 400 -21.61 -35.68 18.82
CA ASP A 400 -22.30 -35.36 17.57
C ASP A 400 -21.37 -34.65 16.55
N ARG A 401 -21.43 -35.17 15.35
CA ARG A 401 -21.30 -34.69 13.97
C ARG A 401 -20.75 -33.26 13.75
N GLY A 402 -19.62 -33.12 13.13
CA GLY A 402 -19.48 -33.16 11.67
C GLY A 402 -19.48 -31.76 11.04
N ILE A 403 -18.48 -31.42 10.39
CA ILE A 403 -18.38 -30.86 9.04
C ILE A 403 -16.89 -30.57 8.85
N GLY A 404 -16.29 -31.30 7.92
CA GLY A 404 -14.92 -31.12 7.54
C GLY A 404 -14.76 -29.85 6.70
N ASP A 405 -13.69 -29.13 6.97
CA ASP A 405 -13.11 -28.24 5.99
C ASP A 405 -11.62 -28.59 5.86
N GLY A 406 -11.30 -29.05 4.66
CA GLY A 406 -10.00 -29.57 4.31
C GLY A 406 -8.99 -28.44 4.17
N THR A 407 -8.15 -28.27 5.16
CA THR A 407 -6.87 -27.59 5.01
C THR A 407 -5.80 -28.64 4.75
N SER A 408 -5.38 -28.70 3.50
CA SER A 408 -4.23 -29.49 3.07
C SER A 408 -2.98 -28.97 3.79
N LEU A 409 -2.41 -29.84 4.61
CA LEU A 409 -1.05 -29.74 5.10
C LEU A 409 -0.11 -29.75 3.88
N ILE A 410 0.55 -28.63 3.64
CA ILE A 410 1.72 -28.56 2.76
C ILE A 410 2.90 -28.95 3.62
N GLU A 411 3.47 -30.09 3.28
CA GLU A 411 4.61 -30.72 3.95
C GLU A 411 5.83 -29.80 3.96
N ASP A 412 6.39 -29.61 5.16
CA ASP A 412 7.63 -28.86 5.47
C ASP A 412 8.89 -29.61 5.00
N GLU A 413 9.04 -29.94 3.73
CA GLU A 413 10.31 -30.50 3.24
C GLU A 413 11.38 -29.46 2.89
N ASP A 414 11.01 -28.19 2.73
CA ASP A 414 11.96 -27.13 2.39
C ASP A 414 12.62 -26.46 3.62
N ALA A 415 12.04 -26.55 4.79
CA ALA A 415 12.64 -26.02 6.01
C ALA A 415 13.84 -26.86 6.51
N GLU A 416 13.79 -28.19 6.32
CA GLU A 416 14.90 -29.08 6.71
C GLU A 416 16.11 -29.00 5.78
N ARG A 417 15.94 -28.63 4.52
CA ARG A 417 17.06 -28.44 3.58
C ARG A 417 17.91 -27.21 3.84
N ILE A 418 17.37 -26.20 4.48
CA ILE A 418 18.11 -24.98 4.88
C ILE A 418 18.86 -25.23 6.20
N ALA A 419 18.36 -26.09 7.06
CA ALA A 419 19.00 -26.45 8.35
C ALA A 419 20.17 -27.45 8.22
N SER A 420 20.30 -28.16 7.11
CA SER A 420 21.34 -29.20 6.93
C SER A 420 22.68 -28.73 6.36
N LYS A 421 22.85 -27.44 6.04
CA LYS A 421 24.20 -26.90 5.83
C LYS A 421 24.89 -26.83 7.19
N LYS A 422 25.77 -27.81 7.46
CA LYS A 422 26.68 -27.86 8.62
C LYS A 422 27.27 -26.46 8.86
N GLU A 423 26.64 -25.68 9.71
CA GLU A 423 27.22 -24.47 10.28
C GLU A 423 28.45 -24.92 11.10
N LYS A 424 29.63 -24.60 10.60
CA LYS A 424 30.82 -24.57 11.44
C LYS A 424 30.49 -23.66 12.63
N LYS A 425 30.48 -24.22 13.83
CA LYS A 425 30.25 -23.49 15.08
C LYS A 425 31.17 -22.27 15.13
N ALA A 426 30.68 -21.13 14.70
CA ALA A 426 31.34 -19.86 14.89
C ALA A 426 31.25 -19.57 16.39
N LYS A 427 32.40 -19.66 17.12
CA LYS A 427 32.56 -19.04 18.44
C LYS A 427 32.50 -17.54 18.20
N GLY A 428 31.46 -16.85 18.71
CA GLY A 428 31.42 -15.40 18.61
C GLY A 428 30.03 -14.83 18.95
N ILE A 429 29.99 -13.53 19.21
CA ILE A 429 28.76 -12.76 19.44
C ILE A 429 27.97 -12.71 18.15
N LYS A 430 26.66 -13.01 18.20
CA LYS A 430 25.75 -12.81 17.09
C LYS A 430 25.02 -11.48 17.26
N LEU A 431 25.00 -10.64 16.21
CA LEU A 431 24.11 -9.49 16.13
C LEU A 431 22.85 -9.90 15.36
N VAL A 432 21.71 -9.80 16.01
CA VAL A 432 20.40 -10.16 15.45
C VAL A 432 19.56 -8.89 15.36
N TYR A 433 18.90 -8.69 14.22
CA TYR A 433 18.07 -7.52 13.99
C TYR A 433 16.60 -7.92 14.05
N THR A 434 15.80 -7.19 14.84
CA THR A 434 14.36 -7.43 14.98
C THR A 434 13.56 -6.15 14.81
N LYS A 435 12.31 -6.30 14.38
CA LYS A 435 11.33 -5.20 14.31
C LYS A 435 10.37 -5.20 15.51
N LYS A 436 10.58 -6.09 16.48
CA LYS A 436 9.60 -6.37 17.55
C LYS A 436 10.21 -6.33 18.96
N LEU A 437 11.24 -5.54 19.22
CA LEU A 437 11.60 -5.31 20.61
C LEU A 437 10.44 -4.61 21.31
N GLN A 438 9.82 -5.28 22.29
CA GLN A 438 8.57 -4.87 22.95
C GLN A 438 8.65 -3.53 23.70
N THR A 439 9.83 -2.99 23.86
CA THR A 439 10.05 -1.69 24.49
C THR A 439 10.86 -0.82 23.54
N HIS A 440 10.19 0.06 22.81
CA HIS A 440 10.84 1.08 21.96
C HIS A 440 11.80 2.03 22.72
N LEU A 441 12.04 1.77 23.99
CA LEU A 441 12.97 2.51 24.84
C LEU A 441 14.40 1.97 24.77
N LEU A 442 14.61 0.76 24.25
CA LEU A 442 15.94 0.13 24.17
C LEU A 442 16.37 -0.01 22.70
N GLU A 443 17.55 0.51 22.39
CA GLU A 443 18.17 0.38 21.06
C GLU A 443 18.56 -1.06 20.74
N ALA A 444 19.01 -1.80 21.78
CA ALA A 444 19.40 -3.20 21.70
C ALA A 444 19.31 -3.88 23.08
N LYS A 445 19.19 -5.20 23.08
CA LYS A 445 19.15 -6.05 24.29
C LYS A 445 20.13 -7.20 24.14
N VAL A 446 20.80 -7.55 25.22
CA VAL A 446 21.63 -8.77 25.30
C VAL A 446 20.75 -9.95 25.65
N GLU A 447 20.84 -11.02 24.87
CA GLU A 447 20.20 -12.31 25.11
C GLU A 447 21.26 -13.37 25.34
N PRO A 448 21.71 -13.56 26.60
CA PRO A 448 22.85 -14.44 26.93
C PRO A 448 22.57 -15.89 26.53
N LYS A 449 21.35 -16.38 26.74
CA LYS A 449 20.95 -17.75 26.39
C LYS A 449 21.13 -18.04 24.89
N ALA A 450 20.91 -17.03 24.04
CA ALA A 450 21.02 -17.12 22.60
C ALA A 450 22.44 -16.84 22.08
N GLY A 451 23.36 -16.34 22.92
CA GLY A 451 24.65 -15.85 22.47
C GLY A 451 24.54 -14.65 21.52
N ALA A 452 23.51 -13.81 21.69
CA ALA A 452 23.17 -12.77 20.74
C ALA A 452 22.93 -11.41 21.42
N ILE A 453 23.19 -10.34 20.63
CA ILE A 453 22.72 -8.98 20.94
C ILE A 453 21.65 -8.66 19.91
N VAL A 454 20.43 -8.45 20.38
CA VAL A 454 19.26 -8.17 19.56
C VAL A 454 19.10 -6.66 19.41
N ILE A 455 19.13 -6.16 18.18
CA ILE A 455 19.06 -4.73 17.84
C ILE A 455 17.65 -4.43 17.32
N ASP A 456 17.02 -3.37 17.86
CA ASP A 456 15.72 -2.91 17.37
C ASP A 456 15.87 -2.10 16.09
N GLU A 457 15.42 -2.68 14.96
CA GLU A 457 15.42 -1.99 13.67
C GLU A 457 14.47 -0.79 13.60
N LEU A 458 13.48 -0.72 14.49
CA LEU A 458 12.51 0.37 14.52
C LEU A 458 12.96 1.52 15.43
N HIS A 459 13.97 1.30 16.28
CA HIS A 459 14.48 2.35 17.15
C HIS A 459 15.04 3.53 16.31
N PRO A 460 14.74 4.80 16.67
CA PRO A 460 15.18 5.97 15.90
C PRO A 460 16.69 6.01 15.68
N MET A 461 17.48 5.64 16.68
CA MET A 461 18.95 5.63 16.57
C MET A 461 19.45 4.63 15.53
N TYR A 462 18.86 3.43 15.46
CA TYR A 462 19.24 2.46 14.43
C TYR A 462 18.77 2.91 13.04
N ARG A 463 17.58 3.49 12.94
CA ARG A 463 17.07 4.05 11.67
C ARG A 463 17.98 5.17 11.15
N ASN A 464 18.42 6.06 12.03
CA ASN A 464 19.38 7.11 11.67
C ASN A 464 20.72 6.51 11.23
N CYS A 465 21.21 5.48 11.95
CA CYS A 465 22.42 4.75 11.60
C CYS A 465 22.41 4.20 10.16
N LYS A 466 21.27 3.68 9.69
CA LYS A 466 21.14 3.19 8.30
C LYS A 466 21.36 4.27 7.24
N ASN A 467 21.16 5.53 7.59
CA ASN A 467 21.16 6.66 6.65
C ASN A 467 22.45 7.49 6.69
N GLU A 468 23.42 7.11 7.51
CA GLU A 468 24.67 7.83 7.72
C GLU A 468 25.84 7.30 6.87
N SER A 469 26.94 8.06 6.77
CA SER A 469 28.18 7.61 6.14
C SER A 469 28.73 6.36 6.86
N ASN A 470 29.49 5.51 6.17
CA ASN A 470 30.02 4.27 6.72
C ASN A 470 30.78 4.47 8.05
N ARG A 471 31.53 5.55 8.18
CA ARG A 471 32.26 5.86 9.42
C ARG A 471 31.33 6.15 10.59
N LEU A 472 30.27 6.94 10.35
CA LEU A 472 29.31 7.30 11.38
C LEU A 472 28.36 6.14 11.67
N LYS A 473 28.04 5.35 10.66
CA LYS A 473 27.28 4.10 10.78
C LYS A 473 28.00 3.11 11.69
N ASN A 474 29.30 2.88 11.47
CA ASN A 474 30.13 2.03 12.30
C ASN A 474 30.14 2.51 13.76
N TYR A 475 30.36 3.81 13.95
CA TYR A 475 30.37 4.42 15.28
C TYR A 475 29.03 4.23 16.01
N ASN A 476 27.92 4.54 15.37
CA ASN A 476 26.61 4.45 16.01
C ASN A 476 26.17 3.02 16.26
N LEU A 477 26.45 2.09 15.35
CA LEU A 477 26.17 0.67 15.59
C LEU A 477 27.00 0.13 16.76
N MET A 478 28.27 0.49 16.81
CA MET A 478 29.17 0.16 17.91
C MET A 478 28.65 0.71 19.24
N ARG A 479 28.26 1.98 19.27
CA ARG A 479 27.68 2.63 20.44
C ARG A 479 26.41 1.90 20.93
N ILE A 480 25.51 1.51 20.02
CA ILE A 480 24.30 0.75 20.35
C ILE A 480 24.65 -0.59 21.02
N VAL A 481 25.58 -1.32 20.43
CA VAL A 481 26.00 -2.64 20.94
C VAL A 481 26.69 -2.53 22.30
N ILE A 482 27.63 -1.59 22.44
CA ILE A 482 28.34 -1.36 23.70
C ILE A 482 27.37 -0.91 24.81
N SER A 483 26.42 -0.02 24.49
CA SER A 483 25.37 0.38 25.44
C SER A 483 24.56 -0.80 25.95
N ALA A 484 24.24 -1.77 25.08
CA ALA A 484 23.53 -2.97 25.47
C ALA A 484 24.35 -3.87 26.40
N LEU A 485 25.64 -4.07 26.10
CA LEU A 485 26.56 -4.85 26.94
C LEU A 485 26.73 -4.23 28.33
N ILE A 486 27.00 -2.93 28.39
CA ILE A 486 27.19 -2.20 29.66
C ILE A 486 25.91 -2.22 30.49
N ARG A 487 24.75 -1.99 29.91
CA ARG A 487 23.45 -2.08 30.61
C ARG A 487 23.22 -3.50 31.17
N HIS A 488 23.53 -4.53 30.37
CA HIS A 488 23.37 -5.92 30.82
C HIS A 488 24.25 -6.21 32.01
N LYS A 489 25.53 -5.82 31.98
CA LYS A 489 26.45 -6.01 33.11
C LYS A 489 26.03 -5.18 34.32
N ASN A 490 25.64 -3.91 34.13
CA ASN A 490 25.22 -3.03 35.22
C ASN A 490 23.95 -3.56 35.93
N SER A 491 23.04 -4.22 35.23
CA SER A 491 21.87 -4.86 35.83
C SER A 491 22.27 -5.98 36.85
N ALA A 492 23.44 -6.56 36.67
CA ALA A 492 23.95 -7.61 37.55
C ALA A 492 24.89 -7.10 38.69
N VAL A 493 25.60 -5.98 38.47
CA VAL A 493 26.67 -5.49 39.36
C VAL A 493 26.28 -4.19 40.07
N ALA A 494 25.23 -3.47 39.55
CA ALA A 494 24.75 -2.21 40.12
C ALA A 494 25.83 -1.12 40.22
N TRP A 495 26.59 -0.87 39.15
CA TRP A 495 27.54 0.22 39.05
C TRP A 495 26.86 1.58 39.24
N ASP A 496 27.59 2.53 39.82
CA ASP A 496 27.15 3.92 39.78
C ASP A 496 27.28 4.53 38.39
N ALA A 497 26.82 5.78 38.24
CA ALA A 497 26.82 6.45 36.94
C ALA A 497 28.23 6.70 36.41
N GLU A 498 29.20 6.99 37.30
CA GLU A 498 30.58 7.29 36.93
C GLU A 498 31.28 6.03 36.43
N GLU A 499 31.18 4.92 37.13
CA GLU A 499 31.75 3.64 36.69
C GLU A 499 31.09 3.13 35.42
N THR A 500 29.76 3.30 35.28
CA THR A 500 29.04 2.95 34.06
C THR A 500 29.56 3.73 32.85
N MET A 501 29.75 5.03 32.97
CA MET A 501 30.29 5.86 31.90
C MET A 501 31.74 5.56 31.57
N LYS A 502 32.54 5.29 32.59
CA LYS A 502 33.95 4.88 32.45
C LYS A 502 34.06 3.59 31.64
N GLN A 503 33.30 2.56 32.02
CA GLN A 503 33.32 1.28 31.33
C GLN A 503 32.82 1.42 29.88
N PHE A 504 31.78 2.21 29.65
CA PHE A 504 31.28 2.52 28.30
C PHE A 504 32.36 3.20 27.45
N THR A 505 33.00 4.22 28.00
CA THR A 505 34.05 5.01 27.32
C THR A 505 35.26 4.15 26.98
N ASN A 506 35.73 3.37 27.94
CA ASN A 506 36.88 2.48 27.76
C ASN A 506 36.64 1.45 26.65
N LEU A 507 35.47 0.77 26.67
CA LEU A 507 35.16 -0.23 25.66
C LEU A 507 34.96 0.42 24.29
N LEU A 508 34.36 1.62 24.24
CA LEU A 508 34.18 2.37 23.01
C LEU A 508 35.53 2.81 22.40
N HIS A 509 36.44 3.36 23.22
CA HIS A 509 37.78 3.76 22.80
C HIS A 509 38.58 2.57 22.29
N ALA A 510 38.59 1.47 23.05
CA ALA A 510 39.29 0.24 22.64
C ALA A 510 38.76 -0.29 21.31
N THR A 511 37.43 -0.27 21.11
CA THR A 511 36.80 -0.74 19.87
C THR A 511 37.13 0.19 18.69
N LEU A 512 37.26 1.49 18.92
CA LEU A 512 37.66 2.49 17.91
C LEU A 512 39.19 2.49 17.65
N GLY A 513 39.97 1.78 18.46
CA GLY A 513 41.43 1.80 18.39
C GLY A 513 42.05 3.10 18.93
N ILE A 514 41.30 3.84 19.74
CA ILE A 514 41.78 5.05 20.42
C ILE A 514 42.55 4.58 21.66
N ARG A 515 43.85 4.85 21.72
CA ARG A 515 44.65 4.58 22.92
C ARG A 515 44.36 5.67 23.96
N ASN A 516 44.01 5.28 25.20
CA ASN A 516 44.04 6.21 26.32
C ASN A 516 45.52 6.48 26.62
N GLU A 517 46.01 7.67 26.23
CA GLU A 517 47.31 8.16 26.67
C GLU A 517 47.27 8.54 28.15
#